data_277784e47ca20a7e43615a8ef4c92cfd
#
_entry.id   277784e47ca20a7e43615a8ef4c92cfd
#
_cell.length_a   1.000
_cell.length_b   1.000
_cell.length_c   1.000
_cell.angle_alpha   90.00
_cell.angle_beta   90.00
_cell.angle_gamma   90.00
#
_symmetry.space_group_name_H-M   'P 1'
#
loop_
_entity.id
_entity.type
_entity.pdbx_description
1 polymer ?
#
loop_
_entity_poly.entity_id
_entity_poly.type
_entity_poly.pdbx_seq_one_letter_code
_entity_poly.pdbx_strand_id
1 'polypeptide(L)'
;HASNFKVEGFTAEVSVSELVDLGRVNDIPVIHDVGSGALLDTAKYGLAHEPMPQESITSGAGLVMFSGDKLLGGPQAGIISGDRLLVEKLSRHPLARAIRIDKMSLASLTATLMHYLKGEAESEIPIWKMISADQDQIRFRAQKWQNCVQVNTEIVPSKSAVGGGSLPGETLNSWSLAIDGESVLGGAESLMTRLRENVPPIIARIEDDRVILDPRTVMDNEEDTLIDGLRRCAI
;
A
#
# COMPACT_ATOMS: atom_id res chain seq x y z
N HIS A 1 4.93 15.96 -5.67
CA HIS A 1 5.27 14.56 -5.89
C HIS A 1 4.28 13.88 -6.87
N ALA A 2 4.73 12.87 -7.60
CA ALA A 2 3.95 12.15 -8.62
C ALA A 2 3.26 10.88 -8.09
N SER A 3 3.08 10.74 -6.77
CA SER A 3 2.55 9.50 -6.18
C SER A 3 1.10 9.18 -6.54
N ASN A 4 0.32 10.15 -7.06
CA ASN A 4 -1.09 9.99 -7.42
C ASN A 4 -1.36 9.96 -8.93
N PHE A 5 -0.37 10.22 -9.76
CA PHE A 5 -0.53 10.29 -11.21
C PHE A 5 0.76 9.87 -11.91
N LYS A 6 0.64 9.41 -13.13
CA LYS A 6 1.74 9.11 -14.04
C LYS A 6 1.68 10.07 -15.21
N VAL A 7 2.81 10.68 -15.56
CA VAL A 7 2.93 11.49 -16.78
C VAL A 7 3.45 10.59 -17.89
N GLU A 8 2.68 10.48 -18.97
CA GLU A 8 3.03 9.67 -20.12
C GLU A 8 3.24 10.58 -21.35
N GLY A 9 4.25 10.25 -22.19
CA GLY A 9 4.55 10.99 -23.42
C GLY A 9 6.02 11.43 -23.50
N PHE A 10 6.27 12.49 -24.27
CA PHE A 10 7.62 13.04 -24.48
C PHE A 10 8.02 13.94 -23.30
N THR A 11 8.22 13.33 -22.13
CA THR A 11 8.61 14.03 -20.91
C THR A 11 10.02 13.61 -20.48
N ALA A 12 10.74 14.53 -19.84
CA ALA A 12 11.99 14.25 -19.16
C ALA A 12 11.86 14.70 -17.71
N GLU A 13 12.41 13.92 -16.79
CA GLU A 13 12.48 14.25 -15.38
C GLU A 13 13.91 14.69 -15.03
N VAL A 14 14.00 15.69 -14.16
CA VAL A 14 15.28 16.13 -13.59
C VAL A 14 15.56 15.27 -12.37
N SER A 15 16.75 14.70 -12.31
CA SER A 15 17.16 13.89 -11.16
C SER A 15 17.43 14.76 -9.92
N VAL A 16 17.30 14.15 -8.74
CA VAL A 16 17.62 14.82 -7.47
C VAL A 16 19.09 15.27 -7.44
N SER A 17 20.00 14.48 -8.00
CA SER A 17 21.42 14.83 -8.07
C SER A 17 21.68 16.08 -8.91
N GLU A 18 21.03 16.23 -10.07
CA GLU A 18 21.15 17.45 -10.91
C GLU A 18 20.60 18.68 -10.18
N LEU A 19 19.48 18.54 -9.46
CA LEU A 19 18.95 19.63 -8.64
C LEU A 19 19.89 19.98 -7.48
N VAL A 20 20.51 18.99 -6.84
CA VAL A 20 21.48 19.20 -5.76
C VAL A 20 22.71 19.94 -6.27
N ASP A 21 23.23 19.60 -7.45
CA ASP A 21 24.37 20.31 -8.05
C ASP A 21 24.01 21.76 -8.34
N LEU A 22 22.82 22.04 -8.87
CA LEU A 22 22.30 23.37 -9.06
C LEU A 22 22.15 24.13 -7.73
N GLY A 23 21.62 23.45 -6.71
CA GLY A 23 21.46 23.99 -5.36
C GLY A 23 22.79 24.40 -4.73
N ARG A 24 23.84 23.59 -4.88
CA ARG A 24 25.20 23.88 -4.39
C ARG A 24 25.80 25.13 -5.03
N VAL A 25 25.62 25.30 -6.35
CA VAL A 25 26.12 26.48 -7.06
C VAL A 25 25.46 27.77 -6.57
N ASN A 26 24.21 27.69 -6.12
CA ASN A 26 23.41 28.85 -5.71
C ASN A 26 23.25 28.97 -4.18
N ASP A 27 23.91 28.13 -3.40
CA ASP A 27 23.78 28.05 -1.92
C ASP A 27 22.32 27.90 -1.45
N ILE A 28 21.54 27.06 -2.15
CA ILE A 28 20.13 26.78 -1.88
C ILE A 28 19.95 25.29 -1.56
N PRO A 29 19.37 24.93 -0.41
CA PRO A 29 19.08 23.53 -0.09
C PRO A 29 17.97 22.98 -0.99
N VAL A 30 18.14 21.75 -1.47
CA VAL A 30 17.12 21.02 -2.21
C VAL A 30 16.22 20.28 -1.25
N ILE A 31 14.90 20.41 -1.44
CA ILE A 31 13.88 19.68 -0.70
C ILE A 31 13.19 18.74 -1.68
N HIS A 32 13.19 17.44 -1.38
CA HIS A 32 12.53 16.44 -2.21
C HIS A 32 11.30 15.86 -1.49
N ASP A 33 10.13 16.04 -2.08
CA ASP A 33 8.89 15.41 -1.62
C ASP A 33 8.67 14.10 -2.39
N VAL A 34 9.00 12.96 -1.78
CA VAL A 34 8.79 11.64 -2.38
C VAL A 34 7.37 11.11 -2.20
N GLY A 35 6.65 11.62 -1.23
CA GLY A 35 5.23 11.37 -1.00
C GLY A 35 4.87 9.97 -0.51
N SER A 36 5.35 8.90 -1.14
CA SER A 36 4.92 7.51 -0.87
C SER A 36 5.45 6.92 0.44
N GLY A 37 6.63 7.32 0.87
CA GLY A 37 7.27 6.80 2.08
C GLY A 37 7.76 5.34 1.96
N ALA A 38 8.05 4.87 0.76
CA ALA A 38 8.66 3.56 0.55
C ALA A 38 10.05 3.52 1.19
N LEU A 39 10.27 2.63 2.16
CA LEU A 39 11.59 2.36 2.75
C LEU A 39 12.20 1.06 2.23
N LEU A 40 11.44 0.23 1.51
CA LEU A 40 11.90 -0.95 0.78
C LEU A 40 11.77 -0.71 -0.72
N ASP A 41 12.70 -1.26 -1.49
CA ASP A 41 12.68 -1.16 -2.94
C ASP A 41 11.55 -2.01 -3.54
N THR A 42 10.55 -1.35 -4.12
CA THR A 42 9.37 -1.96 -4.73
C THR A 42 9.71 -2.83 -5.95
N ALA A 43 10.83 -2.54 -6.64
CA ALA A 43 11.28 -3.32 -7.80
C ALA A 43 11.60 -4.78 -7.44
N LYS A 44 11.97 -5.07 -6.21
CA LYS A 44 12.21 -6.44 -5.72
C LYS A 44 10.97 -7.33 -5.80
N TYR A 45 9.78 -6.73 -5.82
CA TYR A 45 8.49 -7.44 -5.84
C TYR A 45 7.82 -7.40 -7.21
N GLY A 46 8.53 -6.95 -8.26
CA GLY A 46 8.02 -6.88 -9.63
C GLY A 46 7.14 -5.67 -9.94
N LEU A 47 7.19 -4.64 -9.09
CA LEU A 47 6.62 -3.32 -9.33
C LEU A 47 7.65 -2.37 -9.95
N ALA A 48 7.23 -1.23 -10.46
CA ALA A 48 8.16 -0.15 -10.78
C ALA A 48 8.91 0.31 -9.51
N HIS A 49 10.13 0.81 -9.69
CA HIS A 49 10.88 1.41 -8.59
C HIS A 49 10.19 2.68 -8.09
N GLU A 50 9.83 2.72 -6.82
CA GLU A 50 9.30 3.90 -6.15
C GLU A 50 10.46 4.61 -5.42
N PRO A 51 10.69 5.91 -5.65
CA PRO A 51 11.78 6.63 -5.00
C PRO A 51 11.76 6.51 -3.48
N MET A 52 12.89 6.16 -2.89
CA MET A 52 13.00 5.99 -1.45
C MET A 52 13.61 7.24 -0.79
N PRO A 53 13.17 7.63 0.43
CA PRO A 53 13.73 8.75 1.18
C PRO A 53 15.26 8.67 1.34
N GLN A 54 15.80 7.49 1.60
CA GLN A 54 17.24 7.27 1.77
C GLN A 54 18.06 7.54 0.48
N GLU A 55 17.47 7.30 -0.68
CA GLU A 55 18.12 7.63 -1.98
C GLU A 55 18.23 9.13 -2.17
N SER A 56 17.20 9.87 -1.82
CA SER A 56 17.19 11.33 -1.90
C SER A 56 18.26 11.95 -0.98
N ILE A 57 18.39 11.43 0.24
CA ILE A 57 19.43 11.87 1.19
C ILE A 57 20.81 11.51 0.66
N THR A 58 21.01 10.31 0.14
CA THR A 58 22.28 9.87 -0.45
C THR A 58 22.67 10.71 -1.66
N SER A 59 21.69 11.15 -2.45
CA SER A 59 21.89 12.06 -3.59
C SER A 59 22.22 13.50 -3.15
N GLY A 60 22.17 13.82 -1.84
CA GLY A 60 22.52 15.10 -1.27
C GLY A 60 21.37 16.09 -1.08
N ALA A 61 20.12 15.65 -1.16
CA ALA A 61 18.97 16.49 -0.79
C ALA A 61 19.11 16.98 0.66
N GLY A 62 18.90 18.28 0.88
CA GLY A 62 18.95 18.89 2.21
C GLY A 62 17.81 18.38 3.10
N LEU A 63 16.63 18.18 2.54
CA LEU A 63 15.49 17.58 3.21
C LEU A 63 14.75 16.64 2.27
N VAL A 64 14.17 15.59 2.83
CA VAL A 64 13.21 14.71 2.18
C VAL A 64 11.91 14.69 2.98
N MET A 65 10.77 14.71 2.29
CA MET A 65 9.43 14.67 2.89
C MET A 65 8.65 13.48 2.35
N PHE A 66 7.87 12.84 3.21
CA PHE A 66 7.04 11.70 2.84
C PHE A 66 5.91 11.44 3.82
N SER A 67 4.92 10.64 3.40
CA SER A 67 3.76 10.28 4.21
C SER A 67 3.99 9.02 5.01
N GLY A 68 3.42 8.97 6.22
CA GLY A 68 3.45 7.78 7.07
C GLY A 68 2.40 6.73 6.73
N ASP A 69 1.29 7.13 6.12
CA ASP A 69 0.07 6.33 5.89
C ASP A 69 -0.06 5.75 4.48
N LYS A 70 1.03 5.73 3.72
CA LYS A 70 1.10 5.10 2.40
C LYS A 70 2.00 3.85 2.46
N LEU A 71 3.04 3.76 1.61
CA LEU A 71 3.94 2.60 1.59
C LEU A 71 4.79 2.44 2.86
N LEU A 72 4.93 3.48 3.69
CA LEU A 72 5.50 3.29 5.03
C LEU A 72 4.66 2.32 5.88
N GLY A 73 3.34 2.29 5.67
CA GLY A 73 2.42 1.39 6.37
C GLY A 73 2.13 1.77 7.83
N GLY A 74 2.39 3.03 8.18
CA GLY A 74 2.12 3.59 9.51
C GLY A 74 0.86 4.45 9.57
N PRO A 75 0.68 5.24 10.63
CA PRO A 75 -0.41 6.18 10.78
C PRO A 75 -0.23 7.40 9.88
N GLN A 76 -1.29 8.19 9.71
CA GLN A 76 -1.18 9.45 9.00
C GLN A 76 -0.20 10.38 9.70
N ALA A 77 0.86 10.74 8.99
CA ALA A 77 1.91 11.62 9.44
C ALA A 77 2.64 12.22 8.24
N GLY A 78 3.05 13.47 8.34
CA GLY A 78 4.06 14.07 7.48
C GLY A 78 5.43 13.92 8.13
N ILE A 79 6.35 13.25 7.46
CA ILE A 79 7.70 12.99 7.98
C ILE A 79 8.69 13.84 7.19
N ILE A 80 9.58 14.53 7.90
CA ILE A 80 10.66 15.32 7.33
C ILE A 80 11.97 14.82 7.91
N SER A 81 12.91 14.45 7.04
CA SER A 81 14.24 13.97 7.42
C SER A 81 15.30 14.64 6.55
N GLY A 82 16.55 14.66 7.00
CA GLY A 82 17.68 15.22 6.23
C GLY A 82 18.69 15.96 7.09
N ASP A 83 19.21 17.08 6.59
CA ASP A 83 20.22 17.88 7.27
C ASP A 83 19.73 18.32 8.65
N ARG A 84 20.58 18.07 9.65
CA ARG A 84 20.26 18.33 11.05
C ARG A 84 19.92 19.80 11.33
N LEU A 85 20.66 20.74 10.73
CA LEU A 85 20.46 22.16 10.98
C LEU A 85 19.14 22.65 10.39
N LEU A 86 18.77 22.12 9.21
CA LEU A 86 17.48 22.41 8.58
C LEU A 86 16.32 21.82 9.38
N VAL A 87 16.41 20.58 9.85
CA VAL A 87 15.41 19.94 10.68
C VAL A 87 15.24 20.67 12.02
N GLU A 88 16.35 21.08 12.69
CA GLU A 88 16.30 21.86 13.91
C GLU A 88 15.65 23.24 13.70
N LYS A 89 15.92 23.90 12.56
CA LYS A 89 15.29 25.16 12.20
C LYS A 89 13.77 25.01 12.04
N LEU A 90 13.34 23.95 11.34
CA LEU A 90 11.91 23.61 11.16
C LEU A 90 11.22 23.33 12.51
N SER A 91 11.84 22.54 13.37
CA SER A 91 11.27 22.15 14.67
C SER A 91 11.03 23.31 15.61
N ARG A 92 11.80 24.40 15.48
CA ARG A 92 11.67 25.63 16.27
C ARG A 92 10.65 26.62 15.69
N HIS A 93 10.16 26.40 14.48
CA HIS A 93 9.17 27.27 13.86
C HIS A 93 7.82 27.19 14.59
N PRO A 94 7.10 28.29 14.83
CA PRO A 94 5.81 28.27 15.55
C PRO A 94 4.77 27.32 14.93
N LEU A 95 4.75 27.17 13.61
CA LEU A 95 3.85 26.22 12.93
C LEU A 95 4.12 24.76 13.31
N ALA A 96 5.35 24.37 13.61
CA ALA A 96 5.66 23.00 14.01
C ALA A 96 4.88 22.59 15.28
N ARG A 97 4.61 23.56 16.18
CA ARG A 97 3.77 23.30 17.35
C ARG A 97 2.29 23.16 16.99
N ALA A 98 1.81 23.93 16.03
CA ALA A 98 0.39 23.92 15.63
C ALA A 98 0.01 22.63 14.87
N ILE A 99 0.93 22.13 14.03
CA ILE A 99 0.70 20.94 13.16
C ILE A 99 1.34 19.67 13.71
N ARG A 100 1.86 19.67 14.93
CA ARG A 100 2.53 18.49 15.49
C ARG A 100 1.61 17.29 15.57
N ILE A 101 2.16 16.13 15.25
CA ILE A 101 1.50 14.83 15.42
C ILE A 101 1.09 14.61 16.89
N ASP A 102 -0.04 13.97 17.12
CA ASP A 102 -0.47 13.56 18.45
C ASP A 102 0.35 12.38 19.00
N LYS A 103 0.22 12.10 20.29
CA LYS A 103 1.04 11.08 20.96
C LYS A 103 0.71 9.65 20.52
N MET A 104 -0.55 9.37 20.19
CA MET A 104 -0.97 8.03 19.76
C MET A 104 -0.40 7.72 18.36
N SER A 105 -0.54 8.66 17.43
CA SER A 105 0.04 8.55 16.10
C SER A 105 1.57 8.48 16.16
N LEU A 106 2.22 9.24 17.07
CA LEU A 106 3.67 9.16 17.25
C LEU A 106 4.11 7.78 17.77
N ALA A 107 3.39 7.21 18.73
CA ALA A 107 3.68 5.87 19.26
C ALA A 107 3.49 4.80 18.18
N SER A 108 2.40 4.88 17.40
CA SER A 108 2.13 3.99 16.29
C SER A 108 3.20 4.09 15.20
N LEU A 109 3.59 5.31 14.82
CA LEU A 109 4.68 5.54 13.86
C LEU A 109 6.00 4.94 14.35
N THR A 110 6.30 5.11 15.65
CA THR A 110 7.50 4.53 16.25
C THR A 110 7.49 3.00 16.16
N ALA A 111 6.35 2.36 16.47
CA ALA A 111 6.20 0.91 16.34
C ALA A 111 6.42 0.45 14.89
N THR A 112 5.82 1.13 13.92
CA THR A 112 6.03 0.84 12.49
C THR A 112 7.50 0.93 12.09
N LEU A 113 8.19 2.01 12.44
CA LEU A 113 9.61 2.19 12.13
C LEU A 113 10.52 1.15 12.80
N MET A 114 10.13 0.66 13.99
CA MET A 114 10.87 -0.43 14.66
C MET A 114 10.86 -1.74 13.86
N HIS A 115 9.77 -2.06 13.14
CA HIS A 115 9.72 -3.22 12.25
C HIS A 115 10.73 -3.10 11.10
N TYR A 116 10.92 -1.90 10.53
CA TYR A 116 11.97 -1.67 9.53
C TYR A 116 13.38 -1.85 10.12
N LEU A 117 13.63 -1.31 11.31
CA LEU A 117 14.94 -1.43 11.98
C LEU A 117 15.30 -2.89 12.31
N LYS A 118 14.31 -3.71 12.61
CA LYS A 118 14.49 -5.14 12.89
C LYS A 118 14.54 -6.00 11.63
N GLY A 119 14.27 -5.45 10.44
CA GLY A 119 14.22 -6.19 9.18
C GLY A 119 13.02 -7.12 9.05
N GLU A 120 11.92 -6.84 9.75
CA GLU A 120 10.70 -7.66 9.76
C GLU A 120 9.50 -6.95 9.09
N ALA A 121 9.74 -5.89 8.29
CA ALA A 121 8.69 -5.11 7.68
C ALA A 121 7.78 -5.93 6.75
N GLU A 122 8.33 -6.88 5.99
CA GLU A 122 7.59 -7.72 5.05
C GLU A 122 6.62 -8.69 5.76
N SER A 123 6.90 -9.08 7.01
CA SER A 123 6.03 -9.98 7.79
C SER A 123 5.06 -9.25 8.70
N GLU A 124 5.43 -8.05 9.21
CA GLU A 124 4.69 -7.37 10.26
C GLU A 124 3.89 -6.15 9.77
N ILE A 125 4.32 -5.49 8.69
CA ILE A 125 3.63 -4.33 8.15
C ILE A 125 2.65 -4.78 7.06
N PRO A 126 1.32 -4.58 7.23
CA PRO A 126 0.30 -5.14 6.36
C PRO A 126 0.52 -4.87 4.87
N ILE A 127 0.84 -3.62 4.48
CA ILE A 127 1.06 -3.30 3.07
C ILE A 127 2.24 -4.07 2.47
N TRP A 128 3.34 -4.24 3.21
CA TRP A 128 4.49 -4.99 2.74
C TRP A 128 4.25 -6.49 2.74
N LYS A 129 3.51 -7.01 3.71
CA LYS A 129 3.04 -8.39 3.72
C LYS A 129 2.20 -8.70 2.48
N MET A 130 1.30 -7.78 2.10
CA MET A 130 0.50 -7.90 0.87
C MET A 130 1.36 -7.81 -0.40
N ILE A 131 2.32 -6.87 -0.46
CA ILE A 131 3.21 -6.69 -1.62
C ILE A 131 4.12 -7.91 -1.81
N SER A 132 4.74 -8.40 -0.74
CA SER A 132 5.70 -9.51 -0.78
C SER A 132 5.04 -10.90 -0.86
N ALA A 133 3.71 -10.99 -0.75
CA ALA A 133 3.00 -12.27 -0.72
C ALA A 133 3.27 -13.12 -1.96
N ASP A 134 3.66 -14.36 -1.74
CA ASP A 134 3.95 -15.34 -2.78
C ASP A 134 2.69 -15.78 -3.54
N GLN A 135 2.79 -15.89 -4.87
CA GLN A 135 1.65 -16.23 -5.74
C GLN A 135 1.09 -17.63 -5.51
N ASP A 136 1.95 -18.60 -5.19
CA ASP A 136 1.52 -19.98 -4.95
C ASP A 136 0.77 -20.07 -3.62
N GLN A 137 1.20 -19.32 -2.60
CA GLN A 137 0.48 -19.20 -1.34
C GLN A 137 -0.89 -18.53 -1.52
N ILE A 138 -0.96 -17.44 -2.30
CA ILE A 138 -2.23 -16.77 -2.61
C ILE A 138 -3.18 -17.74 -3.33
N ARG A 139 -2.69 -18.48 -4.32
CA ARG A 139 -3.49 -19.48 -5.05
C ARG A 139 -3.98 -20.60 -4.14
N PHE A 140 -3.11 -21.09 -3.25
CA PHE A 140 -3.49 -22.10 -2.25
C PHE A 140 -4.60 -21.61 -1.31
N ARG A 141 -4.51 -20.37 -0.84
CA ARG A 141 -5.56 -19.76 -0.03
C ARG A 141 -6.88 -19.62 -0.79
N ALA A 142 -6.84 -19.17 -2.05
CA ALA A 142 -8.04 -19.12 -2.90
C ALA A 142 -8.68 -20.50 -3.06
N GLN A 143 -7.90 -21.57 -3.25
CA GLN A 143 -8.39 -22.95 -3.29
C GLN A 143 -9.02 -23.42 -1.97
N LYS A 144 -8.41 -23.04 -0.85
CA LYS A 144 -9.00 -23.30 0.48
C LYS A 144 -10.38 -22.66 0.61
N TRP A 145 -10.53 -21.41 0.17
CA TRP A 145 -11.83 -20.72 0.18
C TRP A 145 -12.84 -21.38 -0.74
N GLN A 146 -12.41 -21.76 -1.95
CA GLN A 146 -13.24 -22.49 -2.92
C GLN A 146 -13.86 -23.74 -2.31
N ASN A 147 -13.09 -24.54 -1.59
CA ASN A 147 -13.55 -25.77 -0.95
C ASN A 147 -14.54 -25.53 0.21
N CYS A 148 -14.70 -24.28 0.65
CA CYS A 148 -15.58 -23.93 1.77
C CYS A 148 -16.97 -23.43 1.35
N VAL A 149 -17.19 -23.14 0.05
CA VAL A 149 -18.47 -22.65 -0.50
C VAL A 149 -19.12 -23.70 -1.39
N GLN A 150 -20.45 -23.69 -1.49
CA GLN A 150 -21.24 -24.71 -2.21
C GLN A 150 -21.87 -24.17 -3.52
N VAL A 151 -21.40 -23.01 -3.97
CA VAL A 151 -21.84 -22.37 -5.23
C VAL A 151 -20.78 -22.54 -6.30
N ASN A 152 -21.12 -22.26 -7.55
CA ASN A 152 -20.17 -22.35 -8.65
C ASN A 152 -19.04 -21.32 -8.50
N THR A 153 -17.80 -21.79 -8.46
CA THR A 153 -16.61 -20.96 -8.22
C THR A 153 -15.44 -21.40 -9.07
N GLU A 154 -14.59 -20.45 -9.40
CA GLU A 154 -13.36 -20.67 -10.15
C GLU A 154 -12.19 -19.95 -9.50
N ILE A 155 -10.99 -20.51 -9.60
CA ILE A 155 -9.75 -19.82 -9.25
C ILE A 155 -9.20 -19.16 -10.52
N VAL A 156 -9.19 -17.82 -10.53
CA VAL A 156 -8.81 -17.05 -11.71
C VAL A 156 -7.53 -16.22 -11.45
N PRO A 157 -6.68 -16.07 -12.48
CA PRO A 157 -5.60 -15.10 -12.41
C PRO A 157 -6.20 -13.69 -12.32
N SER A 158 -5.62 -12.85 -11.48
CA SER A 158 -6.09 -11.49 -11.23
C SER A 158 -4.95 -10.51 -11.05
N LYS A 159 -5.29 -9.23 -10.91
CA LYS A 159 -4.35 -8.14 -10.65
C LYS A 159 -4.74 -7.43 -9.38
N SER A 160 -3.77 -7.22 -8.48
CA SER A 160 -3.94 -6.42 -7.26
C SER A 160 -3.25 -5.08 -7.44
N ALA A 161 -4.00 -3.99 -7.30
CA ALA A 161 -3.43 -2.64 -7.28
C ALA A 161 -2.80 -2.35 -5.91
N VAL A 162 -1.72 -1.57 -5.90
CA VAL A 162 -1.04 -1.18 -4.66
C VAL A 162 -1.90 -0.21 -3.82
N GLY A 163 -2.78 0.54 -4.46
CA GLY A 163 -3.68 1.49 -3.80
C GLY A 163 -3.39 2.94 -4.18
N GLY A 164 -4.17 3.86 -3.60
CA GLY A 164 -4.03 5.28 -3.88
C GLY A 164 -2.79 5.91 -3.24
N GLY A 165 -2.18 6.85 -3.94
CA GLY A 165 -1.07 7.64 -3.40
C GLY A 165 0.32 7.03 -3.55
N SER A 166 0.44 5.90 -4.25
CA SER A 166 1.72 5.26 -4.56
C SER A 166 1.59 4.40 -5.80
N LEU A 167 2.61 4.38 -6.65
CA LEU A 167 2.71 3.52 -7.83
C LEU A 167 1.44 3.52 -8.71
N PRO A 168 1.01 4.68 -9.23
CA PRO A 168 -0.24 4.80 -9.98
C PRO A 168 -0.22 3.91 -11.23
N GLY A 169 -1.25 3.07 -11.36
CA GLY A 169 -1.39 2.12 -12.48
C GLY A 169 -0.58 0.83 -12.34
N GLU A 170 0.28 0.70 -11.34
CA GLU A 170 1.03 -0.53 -11.10
C GLU A 170 0.17 -1.59 -10.40
N THR A 171 0.39 -2.84 -10.79
CA THR A 171 -0.34 -3.99 -10.24
C THR A 171 0.57 -5.19 -10.03
N LEU A 172 0.26 -5.97 -9.01
CA LEU A 172 0.87 -7.27 -8.76
C LEU A 172 0.01 -8.39 -9.35
N ASN A 173 0.67 -9.41 -9.89
CA ASN A 173 -0.02 -10.64 -10.28
C ASN A 173 -0.57 -11.33 -9.02
N SER A 174 -1.83 -11.77 -9.09
CA SER A 174 -2.52 -12.43 -8.00
C SER A 174 -3.39 -13.58 -8.51
N TRP A 175 -4.01 -14.30 -7.58
CA TRP A 175 -5.05 -15.28 -7.82
C TRP A 175 -6.25 -14.92 -6.96
N SER A 176 -7.44 -15.02 -7.54
CA SER A 176 -8.68 -14.71 -6.83
C SER A 176 -9.66 -15.85 -6.90
N LEU A 177 -10.52 -15.94 -5.89
CA LEU A 177 -11.75 -16.72 -5.93
C LEU A 177 -12.80 -15.91 -6.68
N ALA A 178 -13.29 -16.44 -7.79
CA ALA A 178 -14.42 -15.91 -8.55
C ALA A 178 -15.67 -16.74 -8.22
N ILE A 179 -16.73 -16.10 -7.77
CA ILE A 179 -18.04 -16.70 -7.52
C ILE A 179 -18.97 -16.29 -8.65
N ASP A 180 -19.54 -17.27 -9.35
CA ASP A 180 -20.44 -17.06 -10.46
C ASP A 180 -21.76 -16.44 -9.99
N GLY A 181 -22.13 -15.28 -10.55
CA GLY A 181 -23.37 -14.59 -10.21
C GLY A 181 -24.62 -15.39 -10.51
N GLU A 182 -24.62 -16.19 -11.58
CA GLU A 182 -25.78 -17.04 -11.93
C GLU A 182 -26.02 -18.18 -10.92
N SER A 183 -24.98 -18.56 -10.17
CA SER A 183 -25.04 -19.65 -9.20
C SER A 183 -25.51 -19.22 -7.80
N VAL A 184 -25.73 -17.93 -7.59
CA VAL A 184 -26.12 -17.37 -6.28
C VAL A 184 -27.47 -16.68 -6.32
N LEU A 185 -28.21 -16.78 -5.22
CA LEU A 185 -29.54 -16.18 -5.10
C LEU A 185 -29.49 -14.65 -5.32
N GLY A 186 -30.19 -14.18 -6.34
CA GLY A 186 -30.29 -12.78 -6.69
C GLY A 186 -29.08 -12.19 -7.43
N GLY A 187 -28.14 -13.04 -7.90
CA GLY A 187 -27.02 -12.61 -8.73
C GLY A 187 -25.85 -11.96 -7.97
N ALA A 188 -24.82 -11.56 -8.72
CA ALA A 188 -23.59 -11.00 -8.17
C ALA A 188 -23.81 -9.74 -7.30
N GLU A 189 -24.68 -8.83 -7.72
CA GLU A 189 -25.02 -7.61 -6.96
C GLU A 189 -25.67 -7.93 -5.59
N SER A 190 -26.58 -8.92 -5.57
CA SER A 190 -27.21 -9.34 -4.33
C SER A 190 -26.20 -10.01 -3.38
N LEU A 191 -25.29 -10.82 -3.91
CA LEU A 191 -24.20 -11.41 -3.12
C LEU A 191 -23.30 -10.30 -2.54
N MET A 192 -22.91 -9.31 -3.35
CA MET A 192 -22.12 -8.17 -2.88
C MET A 192 -22.81 -7.40 -1.75
N THR A 193 -24.12 -7.23 -1.83
CA THR A 193 -24.91 -6.58 -0.76
C THR A 193 -24.85 -7.40 0.52
N ARG A 194 -25.14 -8.71 0.45
CA ARG A 194 -25.05 -9.62 1.62
C ARG A 194 -23.65 -9.65 2.24
N LEU A 195 -22.60 -9.64 1.41
CA LEU A 195 -21.23 -9.62 1.89
C LEU A 195 -20.90 -8.32 2.65
N ARG A 196 -21.37 -7.16 2.15
CA ARG A 196 -21.19 -5.86 2.83
C ARG A 196 -22.00 -5.77 4.13
N GLU A 197 -23.17 -6.39 4.18
CA GLU A 197 -24.03 -6.42 5.36
C GLU A 197 -23.60 -7.50 6.38
N ASN A 198 -22.68 -8.38 6.01
CA ASN A 198 -22.13 -9.37 6.94
C ASN A 198 -21.40 -8.68 8.10
N VAL A 199 -21.27 -9.37 9.22
CA VAL A 199 -20.56 -8.86 10.40
C VAL A 199 -19.41 -9.83 10.73
N PRO A 200 -18.16 -9.36 10.56
CA PRO A 200 -17.71 -8.09 9.95
C PRO A 200 -18.01 -8.03 8.43
N PRO A 201 -18.09 -6.83 7.83
CA PRO A 201 -18.30 -6.66 6.39
C PRO A 201 -17.19 -7.31 5.55
N ILE A 202 -17.58 -7.94 4.45
CA ILE A 202 -16.67 -8.49 3.45
C ILE A 202 -16.77 -7.63 2.19
N ILE A 203 -15.64 -7.07 1.78
CA ILE A 203 -15.56 -6.21 0.61
C ILE A 203 -14.91 -6.97 -0.54
N ALA A 204 -15.67 -7.14 -1.62
CA ALA A 204 -15.24 -7.77 -2.85
C ALA A 204 -15.46 -6.80 -4.03
N ARG A 205 -15.21 -7.25 -5.25
CA ARG A 205 -15.52 -6.50 -6.48
C ARG A 205 -16.29 -7.39 -7.45
N ILE A 206 -16.99 -6.79 -8.41
CA ILE A 206 -17.66 -7.51 -9.49
C ILE A 206 -16.86 -7.31 -10.77
N GLU A 207 -16.58 -8.41 -11.47
CA GLU A 207 -16.00 -8.44 -12.81
C GLU A 207 -16.74 -9.50 -13.63
N ASP A 208 -17.29 -9.12 -14.79
CA ASP A 208 -18.01 -10.02 -15.71
C ASP A 208 -19.08 -10.87 -15.00
N ASP A 209 -19.95 -10.21 -14.22
CA ASP A 209 -21.01 -10.83 -13.40
C ASP A 209 -20.54 -11.88 -12.39
N ARG A 210 -19.27 -11.83 -12.00
CA ARG A 210 -18.68 -12.67 -10.96
C ARG A 210 -18.22 -11.84 -9.79
N VAL A 211 -18.41 -12.33 -8.58
CA VAL A 211 -17.87 -11.71 -7.37
C VAL A 211 -16.45 -12.21 -7.14
N ILE A 212 -15.50 -11.29 -7.12
CA ILE A 212 -14.06 -11.56 -7.06
C ILE A 212 -13.53 -11.23 -5.67
N LEU A 213 -12.87 -12.22 -5.04
CA LEU A 213 -12.20 -12.08 -3.74
C LEU A 213 -10.72 -12.43 -3.90
N ASP A 214 -9.85 -11.49 -3.51
CA ASP A 214 -8.40 -11.64 -3.62
C ASP A 214 -7.78 -11.96 -2.24
N PRO A 215 -7.20 -13.16 -2.04
CA PRO A 215 -6.58 -13.53 -0.77
C PRO A 215 -5.40 -12.65 -0.37
N ARG A 216 -4.76 -11.95 -1.32
CA ARG A 216 -3.67 -11.03 -1.04
C ARG A 216 -4.06 -9.96 -0.01
N THR A 217 -5.30 -9.49 -0.05
CA THR A 217 -5.80 -8.38 0.77
C THR A 217 -6.45 -8.80 2.07
N VAL A 218 -6.40 -10.09 2.40
CA VAL A 218 -6.99 -10.65 3.63
C VAL A 218 -5.86 -11.12 4.56
N MET A 219 -5.85 -10.61 5.79
CA MET A 219 -4.86 -11.02 6.79
C MET A 219 -5.14 -12.45 7.27
N ASP A 220 -4.09 -13.16 7.73
CA ASP A 220 -4.21 -14.57 8.16
C ASP A 220 -5.22 -14.76 9.29
N ASN A 221 -5.28 -13.80 10.22
CA ASN A 221 -6.23 -13.82 11.35
C ASN A 221 -7.68 -13.49 10.95
N GLU A 222 -7.93 -13.05 9.72
CA GLU A 222 -9.26 -12.72 9.20
C GLU A 222 -9.83 -13.86 8.34
N GLU A 223 -9.02 -14.83 7.95
CA GLU A 223 -9.37 -15.85 6.96
C GLU A 223 -10.57 -16.72 7.40
N ASP A 224 -10.57 -17.17 8.65
CA ASP A 224 -11.67 -18.00 9.17
C ASP A 224 -12.98 -17.19 9.22
N THR A 225 -12.91 -15.91 9.58
CA THR A 225 -14.07 -15.00 9.57
C THR A 225 -14.61 -14.79 8.16
N LEU A 226 -13.72 -14.63 7.18
CA LEU A 226 -14.11 -14.55 5.77
C LEU A 226 -14.81 -15.83 5.30
N ILE A 227 -14.23 -16.99 5.57
CA ILE A 227 -14.80 -18.30 5.19
C ILE A 227 -16.21 -18.47 5.77
N ASP A 228 -16.40 -18.15 7.03
CA ASP A 228 -17.71 -18.23 7.68
C ASP A 228 -18.72 -17.24 7.09
N GLY A 229 -18.27 -16.05 6.72
CA GLY A 229 -19.11 -15.08 6.01
C GLY A 229 -19.50 -15.56 4.61
N LEU A 230 -18.57 -16.15 3.85
CA LEU A 230 -18.84 -16.72 2.53
C LEU A 230 -19.87 -17.86 2.61
N ARG A 231 -19.76 -18.75 3.58
CA ARG A 231 -20.73 -19.85 3.79
C ARG A 231 -22.14 -19.32 4.05
N ARG A 232 -22.28 -18.19 4.75
CA ARG A 232 -23.58 -17.57 5.04
C ARG A 232 -24.15 -16.81 3.86
N CYS A 233 -23.32 -16.13 3.10
CA CYS A 233 -23.74 -15.19 2.06
C CYS A 233 -23.83 -15.81 0.67
N ALA A 234 -22.96 -16.77 0.35
CA ALA A 234 -22.93 -17.42 -0.96
C ALA A 234 -23.89 -18.64 -0.97
N ILE A 235 -25.19 -18.34 -1.09
CA ILE A 235 -26.31 -19.30 -1.14
C ILE A 235 -27.10 -19.14 -2.42
#